data_48a9339524237befebceb77baa09f8b8
#
_entry.id   48a9339524237befebceb77baa09f8b8
#
_cell.length_a   1.000
_cell.length_b   1.000
_cell.length_c   1.000
_cell.angle_alpha   90.00
_cell.angle_beta   90.00
_cell.angle_gamma   90.00
#
_symmetry.space_group_name_H-M   'P 1'
#
loop_
_entity.id
_entity.type
_entity.pdbx_description
1 polymer ?
#
loop_
_entity_poly.entity_id
_entity_poly.type
_entity_poly.pdbx_seq_one_letter_code
_entity_poly.pdbx_strand_id
1 'polypeptide(L)'
;MEKDDRQVAEWYNTLSGSYDELYGEEQSRKCETVLGFLGNRHFEVLIDIGCGTGSFLEKAGAIYDYAIGIDLSAKMLRIATKRKTPNTDYVLASSSSLPLKTASSDCTVSISTAKAGSNLSSFIADLKRISCENSLLAFTLFQQPGLPNPDSLAKPVQSTIISDRETLYFLRPADSIE
;
A
#
# COMPACT_ATOMS: atom_id res chain seq x y z
N MET A 1 21.60 5.48 6.63
CA MET A 1 20.90 5.64 7.92
C MET A 1 19.41 5.63 7.60
N GLU A 2 18.70 4.64 8.09
CA GLU A 2 17.26 4.51 7.89
C GLU A 2 16.55 5.66 8.64
N LYS A 3 15.63 6.36 7.99
CA LYS A 3 14.84 7.42 8.65
C LYS A 3 13.86 6.74 9.61
N ASP A 4 13.73 7.26 10.84
CA ASP A 4 12.68 6.84 11.75
C ASP A 4 11.29 7.33 11.27
N ASP A 5 10.22 6.77 11.81
CA ASP A 5 8.84 7.10 11.45
C ASP A 5 8.53 8.60 11.59
N ARG A 6 9.12 9.27 12.57
CA ARG A 6 8.93 10.70 12.78
C ARG A 6 9.54 11.53 11.64
N GLN A 7 10.76 11.19 11.22
CA GLN A 7 11.42 11.87 10.11
C GLN A 7 10.69 11.64 8.79
N VAL A 8 10.14 10.43 8.59
CA VAL A 8 9.30 10.11 7.42
C VAL A 8 8.02 10.92 7.45
N ALA A 9 7.32 10.98 8.58
CA ALA A 9 6.10 11.77 8.74
C ALA A 9 6.33 13.25 8.49
N GLU A 10 7.41 13.84 9.05
CA GLU A 10 7.78 15.24 8.86
C GLU A 10 8.09 15.55 7.39
N TRP A 11 8.79 14.65 6.69
CA TRP A 11 9.05 14.77 5.26
C TRP A 11 7.77 14.84 4.44
N TYR A 12 6.87 13.85 4.61
CA TYR A 12 5.61 13.83 3.88
C TYR A 12 4.64 14.95 4.31
N ASN A 13 4.65 15.35 5.57
CA ASN A 13 3.93 16.55 6.01
C ASN A 13 4.38 17.82 5.29
N THR A 14 5.67 17.97 5.04
CA THR A 14 6.22 19.12 4.31
C THR A 14 5.84 19.08 2.84
N LEU A 15 5.89 17.88 2.25
CA LEU A 15 5.65 17.67 0.82
C LEU A 15 4.16 17.67 0.44
N SER A 16 3.26 17.46 1.40
CA SER A 16 1.84 17.18 1.16
C SER A 16 1.13 18.17 0.24
N GLY A 17 1.46 19.48 0.35
CA GLY A 17 0.80 20.54 -0.45
C GLY A 17 1.12 20.50 -1.95
N SER A 18 2.27 19.92 -2.32
CA SER A 18 2.72 19.80 -3.73
C SER A 18 2.84 18.35 -4.20
N TYR A 19 2.45 17.39 -3.37
CA TYR A 19 2.66 15.96 -3.66
C TYR A 19 1.98 15.52 -4.94
N ASP A 20 0.70 15.85 -5.10
CA ASP A 20 -0.06 15.45 -6.29
C ASP A 20 0.42 16.16 -7.56
N GLU A 21 0.95 17.39 -7.44
CA GLU A 21 1.57 18.10 -8.57
C GLU A 21 2.89 17.45 -9.00
N LEU A 22 3.72 17.07 -8.04
CA LEU A 22 5.06 16.50 -8.32
C LEU A 22 5.03 15.03 -8.73
N TYR A 23 4.14 14.24 -8.16
CA TYR A 23 4.14 12.78 -8.30
C TYR A 23 2.82 12.20 -8.85
N GLY A 24 1.79 13.02 -9.03
CA GLY A 24 0.44 12.55 -9.35
C GLY A 24 0.37 11.71 -10.63
N GLU A 25 1.12 12.07 -11.68
CA GLU A 25 1.15 11.31 -12.93
C GLU A 25 1.80 9.92 -12.74
N GLU A 26 2.91 9.86 -12.02
CA GLU A 26 3.59 8.59 -11.72
C GLU A 26 2.72 7.70 -10.84
N GLN A 27 2.15 8.26 -9.77
CA GLN A 27 1.25 7.53 -8.87
C GLN A 27 -0.02 7.08 -9.59
N SER A 28 -0.58 7.89 -10.51
CA SER A 28 -1.73 7.51 -11.33
C SER A 28 -1.46 6.25 -12.14
N ARG A 29 -0.32 6.18 -12.83
CA ARG A 29 0.09 4.99 -13.60
C ARG A 29 0.22 3.75 -12.74
N LYS A 30 0.81 3.88 -11.53
CA LYS A 30 0.92 2.78 -10.57
C LYS A 30 -0.46 2.31 -10.09
N CYS A 31 -1.33 3.23 -9.73
CA CYS A 31 -2.71 2.93 -9.35
C CYS A 31 -3.46 2.18 -10.46
N GLU A 32 -3.35 2.65 -11.70
CA GLU A 32 -3.99 2.01 -12.86
C GLU A 32 -3.45 0.59 -13.11
N THR A 33 -2.15 0.36 -12.91
CA THR A 33 -1.56 -0.98 -13.01
C THR A 33 -2.13 -1.91 -11.93
N VAL A 34 -2.23 -1.44 -10.68
CA VAL A 34 -2.83 -2.22 -9.59
C VAL A 34 -4.31 -2.51 -9.87
N LEU A 35 -5.09 -1.49 -10.27
CA LEU A 35 -6.50 -1.66 -10.61
C LEU A 35 -6.70 -2.62 -11.78
N GLY A 36 -5.84 -2.56 -12.80
CA GLY A 36 -5.87 -3.50 -13.93
C GLY A 36 -5.65 -4.96 -13.47
N PHE A 37 -4.76 -5.19 -12.49
CA PHE A 37 -4.57 -6.51 -11.89
C PHE A 37 -5.77 -6.95 -11.04
N LEU A 38 -6.33 -6.06 -10.23
CA LEU A 38 -7.53 -6.35 -9.45
C LEU A 38 -8.73 -6.67 -10.35
N GLY A 39 -8.76 -6.08 -11.56
CA GLY A 39 -9.77 -6.36 -12.59
C GLY A 39 -11.18 -5.97 -12.15
N ASN A 40 -12.16 -6.79 -12.53
CA ASN A 40 -13.58 -6.57 -12.21
C ASN A 40 -14.00 -7.18 -10.86
N ARG A 41 -13.04 -7.46 -9.96
CA ARG A 41 -13.35 -7.99 -8.63
C ARG A 41 -13.96 -6.91 -7.77
N HIS A 42 -14.82 -7.34 -6.85
CA HIS A 42 -15.39 -6.46 -5.82
C HIS A 42 -14.98 -7.00 -4.45
N PHE A 43 -14.66 -6.10 -3.52
CA PHE A 43 -14.12 -6.41 -2.20
C PHE A 43 -15.05 -5.87 -1.12
N GLU A 44 -15.28 -6.64 -0.05
CA GLU A 44 -16.03 -6.15 1.10
C GLU A 44 -15.20 -5.09 1.85
N VAL A 45 -13.92 -5.39 2.13
CA VAL A 45 -13.01 -4.49 2.85
C VAL A 45 -11.68 -4.35 2.13
N LEU A 46 -11.41 -3.16 1.61
CA LEU A 46 -10.13 -2.80 1.00
C LEU A 46 -9.30 -1.95 1.97
N ILE A 47 -8.02 -2.31 2.15
CA ILE A 47 -7.08 -1.53 2.96
C ILE A 47 -5.96 -1.00 2.08
N ASP A 48 -5.71 0.33 2.16
CA ASP A 48 -4.61 1.01 1.47
C ASP A 48 -3.59 1.50 2.50
N ILE A 49 -2.42 0.87 2.53
CA ILE A 49 -1.33 1.17 3.47
C ILE A 49 -0.34 2.13 2.84
N GLY A 50 -0.14 3.28 3.47
CA GLY A 50 0.57 4.41 2.89
C GLY A 50 -0.28 5.12 1.85
N CYS A 51 -1.57 5.32 2.14
CA CYS A 51 -2.56 5.85 1.20
C CYS A 51 -2.26 7.28 0.72
N GLY A 52 -1.35 8.00 1.38
CA GLY A 52 -0.95 9.35 1.02
C GLY A 52 -2.14 10.30 0.94
N THR A 53 -2.30 10.95 -0.21
CA THR A 53 -3.42 11.86 -0.51
C THR A 53 -4.72 11.15 -0.87
N GLY A 54 -4.79 9.82 -0.79
CA GLY A 54 -5.98 9.01 -1.07
C GLY A 54 -6.29 8.81 -2.56
N SER A 55 -5.34 9.05 -3.44
CA SER A 55 -5.53 8.95 -4.90
C SER A 55 -5.93 7.55 -5.36
N PHE A 56 -5.35 6.48 -4.77
CA PHE A 56 -5.73 5.11 -5.11
C PHE A 56 -7.18 4.83 -4.70
N LEU A 57 -7.58 5.15 -3.47
CA LEU A 57 -8.93 4.91 -2.97
C LEU A 57 -9.99 5.67 -3.76
N GLU A 58 -9.69 6.90 -4.20
CA GLU A 58 -10.58 7.66 -5.08
C GLU A 58 -10.82 6.94 -6.42
N LYS A 59 -9.76 6.40 -7.04
CA LYS A 59 -9.87 5.63 -8.30
C LYS A 59 -10.54 4.27 -8.10
N ALA A 60 -10.33 3.64 -6.94
CA ALA A 60 -10.85 2.32 -6.58
C ALA A 60 -12.30 2.32 -6.09
N GLY A 61 -12.95 3.47 -5.95
CA GLY A 61 -14.25 3.59 -5.28
C GLY A 61 -15.41 2.74 -5.82
N ALA A 62 -15.26 2.15 -7.01
CA ALA A 62 -16.26 1.24 -7.59
C ALA A 62 -16.04 -0.25 -7.25
N ILE A 63 -14.93 -0.61 -6.61
CA ILE A 63 -14.53 -2.01 -6.40
C ILE A 63 -14.54 -2.46 -4.93
N TYR A 64 -15.04 -1.65 -4.01
CA TYR A 64 -15.14 -2.00 -2.59
C TYR A 64 -16.45 -1.52 -1.96
N ASP A 65 -16.89 -2.21 -0.90
CA ASP A 65 -18.00 -1.76 -0.06
C ASP A 65 -17.53 -0.80 1.03
N TYR A 66 -16.35 -1.07 1.62
CA TYR A 66 -15.73 -0.25 2.66
C TYR A 66 -14.21 -0.21 2.49
N ALA A 67 -13.60 0.93 2.75
CA ALA A 67 -12.16 1.05 2.68
C ALA A 67 -11.54 1.72 3.92
N ILE A 68 -10.28 1.38 4.19
CA ILE A 68 -9.46 2.03 5.22
C ILE A 68 -8.16 2.49 4.57
N GLY A 69 -7.93 3.80 4.57
CA GLY A 69 -6.65 4.39 4.20
C GLY A 69 -5.78 4.62 5.43
N ILE A 70 -4.55 4.12 5.43
CA ILE A 70 -3.60 4.29 6.53
C ILE A 70 -2.40 5.08 6.02
N ASP A 71 -2.02 6.13 6.74
CA ASP A 71 -0.80 6.89 6.44
C ASP A 71 -0.17 7.45 7.72
N LEU A 72 1.14 7.66 7.68
CA LEU A 72 1.92 8.20 8.79
C LEU A 72 1.86 9.74 8.84
N SER A 73 1.47 10.39 7.74
CA SER A 73 1.40 11.84 7.60
C SER A 73 -0.02 12.36 7.83
N ALA A 74 -0.23 13.06 8.93
CA ALA A 74 -1.50 13.71 9.22
C ALA A 74 -1.92 14.74 8.15
N LYS A 75 -0.95 15.38 7.47
CA LYS A 75 -1.26 16.34 6.40
C LYS A 75 -1.69 15.65 5.11
N MET A 76 -1.10 14.49 4.79
CA MET A 76 -1.58 13.66 3.68
C MET A 76 -3.03 13.22 3.92
N LEU A 77 -3.33 12.69 5.10
CA LEU A 77 -4.69 12.28 5.45
C LEU A 77 -5.70 13.43 5.41
N ARG A 78 -5.31 14.65 5.78
CA ARG A 78 -6.19 15.83 5.63
C ARG A 78 -6.51 16.16 4.17
N ILE A 79 -5.65 15.80 3.24
CA ILE A 79 -5.93 15.92 1.80
C ILE A 79 -6.84 14.77 1.36
N ALA A 80 -6.53 13.55 1.78
CA ALA A 80 -7.31 12.35 1.47
C ALA A 80 -8.78 12.50 1.91
N THR A 81 -9.04 13.02 3.11
CA THR A 81 -10.42 13.26 3.61
C THR A 81 -11.23 14.28 2.80
N LYS A 82 -10.58 15.07 1.95
CA LYS A 82 -11.29 16.01 1.05
C LYS A 82 -11.68 15.38 -0.29
N ARG A 83 -11.13 14.19 -0.60
CA ARG A 83 -11.53 13.44 -1.80
C ARG A 83 -12.89 12.79 -1.57
N LYS A 84 -13.65 12.63 -2.64
CA LYS A 84 -14.96 11.98 -2.61
C LYS A 84 -14.79 10.46 -2.70
N THR A 85 -14.33 9.85 -1.61
CA THR A 85 -14.21 8.40 -1.48
C THR A 85 -15.41 7.87 -0.69
N PRO A 86 -16.29 7.05 -1.27
CA PRO A 86 -17.44 6.51 -0.53
C PRO A 86 -16.97 5.51 0.52
N ASN A 87 -17.68 5.46 1.66
CA ASN A 87 -17.47 4.45 2.71
C ASN A 87 -15.98 4.23 3.07
N THR A 88 -15.25 5.33 3.26
CA THR A 88 -13.80 5.27 3.50
C THR A 88 -13.45 5.99 4.80
N ASP A 89 -12.74 5.31 5.69
CA ASP A 89 -12.12 5.90 6.86
C ASP A 89 -10.60 6.04 6.68
N TYR A 90 -10.02 7.02 7.37
CA TYR A 90 -8.59 7.29 7.34
C TYR A 90 -7.99 7.21 8.74
N VAL A 91 -6.89 6.45 8.88
CA VAL A 91 -6.23 6.17 10.15
C VAL A 91 -4.79 6.66 10.12
N LEU A 92 -4.41 7.48 11.11
CA LEU A 92 -3.03 7.93 11.30
C LEU A 92 -2.24 6.83 12.02
N ALA A 93 -1.44 6.08 11.28
CA ALA A 93 -0.60 5.02 11.84
C ALA A 93 0.61 4.73 10.95
N SER A 94 1.62 4.06 11.54
CA SER A 94 2.79 3.55 10.82
C SER A 94 2.47 2.24 10.13
N SER A 95 3.05 2.04 8.94
CA SER A 95 3.03 0.74 8.24
C SER A 95 3.85 -0.34 8.97
N SER A 96 4.69 0.04 9.94
CA SER A 96 5.45 -0.88 10.78
C SER A 96 4.66 -1.39 12.01
N SER A 97 3.47 -0.84 12.27
CA SER A 97 2.61 -1.24 13.40
C SER A 97 1.15 -0.93 13.06
N LEU A 98 0.53 -1.81 12.29
CA LEU A 98 -0.83 -1.62 11.81
C LEU A 98 -1.87 -1.86 12.92
N PRO A 99 -2.71 -0.87 13.26
CA PRO A 99 -3.73 -0.98 14.31
C PRO A 99 -5.00 -1.69 13.80
N LEU A 100 -4.81 -2.80 13.11
CA LEU A 100 -5.86 -3.58 12.47
C LEU A 100 -5.92 -5.00 13.04
N LYS A 101 -7.11 -5.58 13.05
CA LYS A 101 -7.34 -6.96 13.47
C LYS A 101 -6.76 -7.94 12.43
N THR A 102 -6.43 -9.14 12.89
CA THR A 102 -6.12 -10.26 12.03
C THR A 102 -7.31 -10.60 11.14
N ALA A 103 -7.06 -10.96 9.87
CA ALA A 103 -8.06 -11.38 8.90
C ALA A 103 -9.23 -10.38 8.79
N SER A 104 -8.91 -9.11 8.57
CA SER A 104 -9.89 -8.01 8.48
C SER A 104 -9.99 -7.38 7.09
N SER A 105 -9.26 -7.91 6.09
CA SER A 105 -9.25 -7.38 4.72
C SER A 105 -9.29 -8.50 3.70
N ASP A 106 -10.07 -8.35 2.67
CA ASP A 106 -10.07 -9.22 1.48
C ASP A 106 -9.30 -8.60 0.30
N CYS A 107 -8.90 -7.33 0.40
CA CYS A 107 -7.94 -6.69 -0.49
C CYS A 107 -7.04 -5.73 0.28
N THR A 108 -5.72 -5.96 0.24
CA THR A 108 -4.74 -5.04 0.83
C THR A 108 -3.80 -4.52 -0.25
N VAL A 109 -3.67 -3.20 -0.32
CA VAL A 109 -2.81 -2.51 -1.28
C VAL A 109 -1.79 -1.66 -0.53
N SER A 110 -0.57 -1.54 -1.08
CA SER A 110 0.45 -0.63 -0.57
C SER A 110 1.35 -0.17 -1.72
N ILE A 111 1.19 1.06 -2.16
CA ILE A 111 1.91 1.61 -3.32
C ILE A 111 2.96 2.62 -2.86
N SER A 112 4.22 2.42 -3.25
CA SER A 112 5.36 3.31 -2.96
C SER A 112 5.63 3.56 -1.47
N THR A 113 5.21 2.63 -0.60
CA THR A 113 5.36 2.75 0.86
C THR A 113 6.52 1.91 1.37
N ALA A 114 6.60 0.66 0.95
CA ALA A 114 7.62 -0.27 1.43
C ALA A 114 8.96 -0.06 0.71
N LYS A 115 10.04 -0.11 1.49
CA LYS A 115 11.41 -0.17 0.98
C LYS A 115 11.99 -1.54 1.27
N ALA A 116 12.71 -2.10 0.32
CA ALA A 116 13.51 -3.27 0.58
C ALA A 116 14.57 -2.92 1.64
N GLY A 117 14.54 -3.60 2.79
CA GLY A 117 15.42 -3.33 3.94
C GLY A 117 15.12 -4.26 5.12
N SER A 118 15.68 -3.95 6.28
CA SER A 118 15.60 -4.76 7.50
C SER A 118 14.17 -5.06 7.98
N ASN A 119 13.21 -4.21 7.63
CA ASN A 119 11.82 -4.31 8.08
C ASN A 119 10.88 -4.98 7.07
N LEU A 120 11.37 -5.44 5.91
CA LEU A 120 10.52 -6.01 4.87
C LEU A 120 9.79 -7.28 5.33
N SER A 121 10.46 -8.17 6.04
CA SER A 121 9.84 -9.40 6.56
C SER A 121 8.69 -9.10 7.54
N SER A 122 8.90 -8.13 8.43
CA SER A 122 7.88 -7.67 9.37
C SER A 122 6.69 -7.03 8.65
N PHE A 123 6.96 -6.19 7.65
CA PHE A 123 5.93 -5.59 6.83
C PHE A 123 5.06 -6.63 6.11
N ILE A 124 5.71 -7.61 5.44
CA ILE A 124 4.99 -8.71 4.76
C ILE A 124 4.20 -9.56 5.76
N ALA A 125 4.76 -9.83 6.95
CA ALA A 125 4.05 -10.57 8.00
C ALA A 125 2.80 -9.83 8.46
N ASP A 126 2.86 -8.50 8.62
CA ASP A 126 1.68 -7.68 8.97
C ASP A 126 0.66 -7.63 7.84
N LEU A 127 1.09 -7.51 6.58
CA LEU A 127 0.17 -7.62 5.43
C LEU A 127 -0.59 -8.95 5.46
N LYS A 128 0.11 -10.06 5.67
CA LYS A 128 -0.50 -11.39 5.76
C LYS A 128 -1.44 -11.51 6.97
N ARG A 129 -1.04 -10.95 8.12
CA ARG A 129 -1.83 -10.98 9.35
C ARG A 129 -3.20 -10.33 9.18
N ILE A 130 -3.26 -9.15 8.56
CA ILE A 130 -4.51 -8.41 8.37
C ILE A 130 -5.39 -8.97 7.25
N SER A 131 -4.83 -9.77 6.37
CA SER A 131 -5.49 -10.31 5.19
C SER A 131 -6.25 -11.59 5.51
N CYS A 132 -7.46 -11.75 4.95
CA CYS A 132 -8.22 -13.00 4.98
C CYS A 132 -7.53 -14.07 4.11
N GLU A 133 -7.88 -15.33 4.30
CA GLU A 133 -7.27 -16.47 3.61
C GLU A 133 -7.29 -16.36 2.07
N ASN A 134 -8.40 -15.90 1.50
CA ASN A 134 -8.57 -15.75 0.06
C ASN A 134 -8.40 -14.32 -0.44
N SER A 135 -7.78 -13.45 0.36
CA SER A 135 -7.56 -12.05 0.01
C SER A 135 -6.53 -11.87 -1.10
N LEU A 136 -6.51 -10.68 -1.68
CA LEU A 136 -5.45 -10.23 -2.58
C LEU A 136 -4.55 -9.22 -1.90
N LEU A 137 -3.26 -9.39 -2.09
CA LEU A 137 -2.24 -8.44 -1.67
C LEU A 137 -1.56 -7.85 -2.91
N ALA A 138 -1.53 -6.54 -3.02
CA ALA A 138 -0.78 -5.83 -4.05
C ALA A 138 0.13 -4.79 -3.38
N PHE A 139 1.43 -4.94 -3.50
CA PHE A 139 2.34 -3.95 -2.94
C PHE A 139 3.54 -3.70 -3.86
N THR A 140 4.07 -2.50 -3.79
CA THR A 140 5.27 -2.14 -4.53
C THR A 140 6.48 -2.11 -3.59
N LEU A 141 7.64 -2.46 -4.13
CA LEU A 141 8.92 -2.37 -3.44
C LEU A 141 9.91 -1.59 -4.26
N PHE A 142 10.54 -0.60 -3.64
CA PHE A 142 11.72 0.02 -4.20
C PHE A 142 12.90 -0.94 -4.15
N GLN A 143 13.42 -1.30 -5.33
CA GLN A 143 14.61 -2.12 -5.44
C GLN A 143 15.87 -1.30 -5.14
N GLN A 144 16.74 -1.87 -4.31
CA GLN A 144 18.07 -1.33 -4.07
C GLN A 144 19.10 -2.44 -4.31
N PRO A 145 20.23 -2.14 -4.98
CA PRO A 145 21.30 -3.13 -5.15
C PRO A 145 21.77 -3.70 -3.82
N GLY A 146 21.88 -5.02 -3.74
CA GLY A 146 22.40 -5.71 -2.55
C GLY A 146 21.38 -6.09 -1.49
N LEU A 147 20.09 -5.78 -1.70
CA LEU A 147 19.03 -6.24 -0.79
C LEU A 147 18.45 -7.61 -1.20
N PRO A 148 17.91 -8.38 -0.23
CA PRO A 148 17.32 -9.68 -0.51
C PRO A 148 16.23 -9.58 -1.58
N ASN A 149 16.18 -10.57 -2.48
CA ASN A 149 15.09 -10.69 -3.41
C ASN A 149 13.79 -10.93 -2.63
N PRO A 150 12.75 -10.11 -2.81
CA PRO A 150 11.45 -10.32 -2.16
C PRO A 150 10.83 -11.70 -2.42
N ASP A 151 11.17 -12.33 -3.55
CA ASP A 151 10.73 -13.70 -3.89
C ASP A 151 11.17 -14.75 -2.84
N SER A 152 12.21 -14.44 -2.06
CA SER A 152 12.64 -15.29 -0.93
C SER A 152 11.75 -15.16 0.32
N LEU A 153 10.95 -14.10 0.41
CA LEU A 153 10.10 -13.79 1.57
C LEU A 153 8.62 -14.11 1.33
N ALA A 154 8.21 -14.11 0.07
CA ALA A 154 6.85 -14.47 -0.34
C ALA A 154 6.90 -14.89 -1.80
N LYS A 155 6.31 -16.04 -2.14
CA LYS A 155 6.17 -16.45 -3.56
C LYS A 155 5.07 -15.61 -4.19
N PRO A 156 5.39 -14.64 -5.08
CA PRO A 156 4.36 -13.86 -5.73
C PRO A 156 3.59 -14.72 -6.74
N VAL A 157 2.28 -14.53 -6.82
CA VAL A 157 1.48 -15.07 -7.92
C VAL A 157 1.91 -14.42 -9.24
N GLN A 158 2.26 -13.13 -9.15
CA GLN A 158 2.75 -12.34 -10.27
C GLN A 158 3.60 -11.18 -9.76
N SER A 159 4.62 -10.79 -10.52
CA SER A 159 5.35 -9.54 -10.33
C SER A 159 5.50 -8.79 -11.64
N THR A 160 5.56 -7.46 -11.56
CA THR A 160 5.70 -6.59 -12.73
C THR A 160 6.57 -5.39 -12.37
N ILE A 161 7.59 -5.11 -13.19
CA ILE A 161 8.41 -3.91 -13.07
C ILE A 161 7.57 -2.70 -13.51
N ILE A 162 7.40 -1.72 -12.62
CA ILE A 162 6.61 -0.52 -12.88
C ILE A 162 7.46 0.73 -13.07
N SER A 163 8.72 0.68 -12.66
CA SER A 163 9.73 1.70 -12.95
C SER A 163 11.13 1.10 -12.80
N ASP A 164 12.17 1.85 -13.15
CA ASP A 164 13.58 1.45 -13.01
C ASP A 164 13.99 1.09 -11.56
N ARG A 165 13.16 1.48 -10.59
CA ARG A 165 13.46 1.34 -9.16
C ARG A 165 12.38 0.63 -8.37
N GLU A 166 11.26 0.25 -9.00
CA GLU A 166 10.10 -0.26 -8.27
C GLU A 166 9.44 -1.42 -9.00
N THR A 167 9.19 -2.49 -8.25
CA THR A 167 8.49 -3.68 -8.72
C THR A 167 7.20 -3.83 -7.93
N LEU A 168 6.11 -4.11 -8.62
CA LEU A 168 4.81 -4.43 -8.07
C LEU A 168 4.72 -5.95 -7.90
N TYR A 169 4.30 -6.38 -6.71
CA TYR A 169 4.11 -7.77 -6.32
C TYR A 169 2.65 -8.03 -6.01
N PHE A 170 2.16 -9.18 -6.48
CA PHE A 170 0.82 -9.68 -6.18
C PHE A 170 0.95 -11.01 -5.46
N LEU A 171 0.29 -11.12 -4.31
CA LEU A 171 0.29 -12.29 -3.45
C LEU A 171 -1.13 -12.73 -3.13
N ARG A 172 -1.29 -14.05 -2.88
CA ARG A 172 -2.41 -14.57 -2.10
C ARG A 172 -1.86 -15.10 -0.78
N PRO A 173 -2.42 -14.74 0.37
CA PRO A 173 -1.91 -15.21 1.66
C PRO A 173 -1.82 -16.73 1.78
N ALA A 174 -2.77 -17.44 1.15
CA ALA A 174 -2.80 -18.92 1.12
C ALA A 174 -1.64 -19.55 0.30
N ASP A 175 -1.02 -18.80 -0.63
CA ASP A 175 0.10 -19.30 -1.44
C ASP A 175 1.45 -19.17 -0.71
N SER A 176 1.45 -18.82 0.56
CA SER A 176 2.64 -18.67 1.35
C SER A 176 3.05 -19.98 2.02
N ILE A 177 4.06 -20.58 1.43
CA ILE A 177 5.10 -21.49 1.96
C ILE A 177 4.74 -22.27 3.23
N GLU A 178 4.71 -23.56 3.07
CA GLU A 178 5.15 -24.52 4.10
C GLU A 178 6.63 -24.32 4.45
#